data_8291f96b457408b35fc6d3f078cc2e2c
#
_entry.id   8291f96b457408b35fc6d3f078cc2e2c
#
_cell.length_a   1.000
_cell.length_b   1.000
_cell.length_c   1.000
_cell.angle_alpha   90.00
_cell.angle_beta   90.00
_cell.angle_gamma   90.00
#
_symmetry.space_group_name_H-M   'P 1'
#
loop_
_entity.id
_entity.type
_entity.pdbx_description
1 polymer ?
#
loop_
_entity_poly.entity_id
_entity_poly.type
_entity_poly.pdbx_seq_one_letter_code
_entity_poly.pdbx_strand_id
1 'polypeptide(L)'
;TKFNFRWLLLLIIPLLFFFFYMKAKFRKKEAKESVFDGTDYIQVGGFQFYTAKNVLKGEHATITLSENETKALEIFAQHINQVVEREKLMKEIWADKGLVVISRNVDVLVSKLRKKLTDDNSIKIINVPGRGYKFIIE
;
A
#
# COMPACT_ATOMS: atom_id res chain seq x y z
N THR A 1 -10.34 43.24 38.42
CA THR A 1 -10.28 41.84 38.02
C THR A 1 -8.90 41.51 37.51
N LYS A 2 -8.04 41.00 38.41
CA LYS A 2 -6.75 40.52 38.02
C LYS A 2 -6.95 39.15 37.32
N PHE A 3 -6.78 39.13 36.01
CA PHE A 3 -6.73 37.89 35.22
C PHE A 3 -5.52 37.06 35.69
N ASN A 4 -5.77 36.01 36.43
CA ASN A 4 -4.69 35.15 36.92
C ASN A 4 -4.10 34.35 35.74
N PHE A 5 -3.02 34.89 35.19
CA PHE A 5 -2.23 34.30 34.12
C PHE A 5 -1.74 32.86 34.44
N ARG A 6 -1.75 32.50 35.74
CA ARG A 6 -1.34 31.17 36.23
C ARG A 6 -2.31 30.06 35.80
N TRP A 7 -3.59 30.34 35.57
CA TRP A 7 -4.58 29.36 35.12
C TRP A 7 -4.45 29.08 33.64
N LEU A 8 -4.02 30.06 32.85
CA LEU A 8 -3.73 29.84 31.42
C LEU A 8 -2.58 28.87 31.22
N LEU A 9 -1.56 28.89 32.06
CA LEU A 9 -0.44 27.96 32.03
C LEU A 9 -0.86 26.50 32.29
N LEU A 10 -1.86 26.30 33.16
CA LEU A 10 -2.39 24.95 33.47
C LEU A 10 -3.17 24.34 32.30
N LEU A 11 -3.70 25.13 31.38
CA LEU A 11 -4.38 24.67 30.18
C LEU A 11 -3.43 24.48 29.00
N ILE A 12 -2.34 25.24 28.93
CA ILE A 12 -1.36 25.16 27.85
C ILE A 12 -0.48 23.91 27.96
N ILE A 13 -0.12 23.51 29.18
CA ILE A 13 0.77 22.34 29.42
C ILE A 13 0.16 21.03 28.90
N PRO A 14 -1.11 20.68 29.19
CA PRO A 14 -1.71 19.45 28.64
C PRO A 14 -1.93 19.51 27.14
N LEU A 15 -2.18 20.72 26.60
CA LEU A 15 -2.33 20.91 25.14
C LEU A 15 -1.01 20.68 24.41
N LEU A 16 0.11 21.21 24.94
CA LEU A 16 1.44 20.97 24.40
C LEU A 16 1.86 19.51 24.54
N PHE A 17 1.51 18.88 25.67
CA PHE A 17 1.79 17.47 25.90
C PHE A 17 0.99 16.58 24.94
N PHE A 18 -0.28 16.91 24.69
CA PHE A 18 -1.13 16.23 23.71
C PHE A 18 -0.58 16.39 22.29
N PHE A 19 -0.15 17.60 21.94
CA PHE A 19 0.45 17.86 20.62
C PHE A 19 1.78 17.14 20.44
N PHE A 20 2.61 17.11 21.49
CA PHE A 20 3.87 16.36 21.48
C PHE A 20 3.66 14.87 21.42
N TYR A 21 2.64 14.36 22.14
CA TYR A 21 2.25 12.94 22.12
C TYR A 21 1.72 12.52 20.74
N MET A 22 0.90 13.36 20.13
CA MET A 22 0.43 13.14 18.76
C MET A 22 1.59 13.13 17.75
N LYS A 23 2.51 14.09 17.84
CA LYS A 23 3.72 14.10 16.99
C LYS A 23 4.60 12.88 17.22
N ALA A 24 4.76 12.43 18.45
CA ALA A 24 5.53 11.22 18.77
C ALA A 24 4.86 9.95 18.22
N LYS A 25 3.52 9.91 18.23
CA LYS A 25 2.77 8.78 17.67
C LYS A 25 2.84 8.75 16.14
N PHE A 26 2.84 9.91 15.48
CA PHE A 26 3.05 10.01 14.03
C PHE A 26 4.51 9.74 13.63
N ARG A 27 5.49 10.11 14.46
CA ARG A 27 6.92 9.82 14.22
C ARG A 27 7.28 8.34 14.32
N LYS A 28 6.53 7.55 15.09
CA LYS A 28 6.78 6.10 15.21
C LYS A 28 6.42 5.29 13.96
N LYS A 29 5.75 5.90 12.97
CA LYS A 29 5.47 5.24 11.70
C LYS A 29 6.60 5.33 10.68
N GLU A 30 7.58 6.23 10.87
CA GLU A 30 8.67 6.44 9.91
C GLU A 30 10.00 5.78 10.29
N ALA A 31 10.13 5.23 11.48
CA ALA A 31 11.38 4.67 11.97
C ALA A 31 11.33 3.15 12.17
N LYS A 32 10.80 2.42 11.19
CA LYS A 32 11.21 1.06 10.92
C LYS A 32 11.83 1.03 9.53
N GLU A 33 13.00 1.61 9.43
CA GLU A 33 13.99 1.14 8.49
C GLU A 33 14.30 -0.31 8.91
N SER A 34 13.44 -1.23 8.50
CA SER A 34 13.74 -2.64 8.60
C SER A 34 14.95 -2.84 7.71
N VAL A 35 16.06 -3.21 8.33
CA VAL A 35 17.18 -3.83 7.63
C VAL A 35 16.58 -4.95 6.80
N PHE A 36 16.34 -4.66 5.52
CA PHE A 36 15.94 -5.68 4.55
C PHE A 36 17.16 -6.59 4.36
N ASP A 37 17.16 -7.67 5.07
CA ASP A 37 18.06 -8.77 4.78
C ASP A 37 17.66 -9.33 3.41
N GLY A 38 18.50 -9.02 2.41
CA GLY A 38 18.16 -8.94 1.00
C GLY A 38 18.04 -10.26 0.28
N THR A 39 17.19 -11.20 0.70
CA THR A 39 17.23 -12.52 0.10
C THR A 39 16.08 -12.88 -0.82
N ASP A 40 14.85 -12.40 -0.63
CA ASP A 40 13.75 -12.84 -1.48
C ASP A 40 12.86 -11.69 -1.96
N TYR A 41 13.18 -11.13 -3.10
CA TYR A 41 12.32 -10.17 -3.78
C TYR A 41 12.10 -10.54 -5.25
N ILE A 42 10.99 -10.09 -5.80
CA ILE A 42 10.68 -10.15 -7.23
C ILE A 42 10.94 -8.77 -7.83
N GLN A 43 11.71 -8.71 -8.91
CA GLN A 43 11.88 -7.44 -9.64
C GLN A 43 10.62 -7.15 -10.45
N VAL A 44 9.97 -6.03 -10.15
CA VAL A 44 8.76 -5.54 -10.84
C VAL A 44 9.05 -4.15 -11.37
N GLY A 45 9.46 -4.04 -12.62
CA GLY A 45 9.95 -2.77 -13.16
C GLY A 45 11.11 -2.22 -12.35
N GLY A 46 11.01 -0.98 -11.89
CA GLY A 46 11.98 -0.33 -11.01
C GLY A 46 11.84 -0.67 -9.53
N PHE A 47 10.87 -1.51 -9.15
CA PHE A 47 10.62 -1.89 -7.77
C PHE A 47 11.17 -3.26 -7.41
N GLN A 48 11.68 -3.37 -6.19
CA GLN A 48 11.92 -4.65 -5.52
C GLN A 48 10.68 -5.01 -4.71
N PHE A 49 10.01 -6.08 -5.06
CA PHE A 49 8.78 -6.52 -4.43
C PHE A 49 9.05 -7.65 -3.43
N TYR A 50 8.88 -7.34 -2.16
CA TYR A 50 9.03 -8.28 -1.06
C TYR A 50 7.66 -8.84 -0.66
N THR A 51 7.30 -9.99 -1.21
CA THR A 51 5.97 -10.60 -1.00
C THR A 51 5.70 -10.97 0.44
N ALA A 52 6.69 -11.53 1.13
CA ALA A 52 6.54 -11.94 2.52
C ALA A 52 6.35 -10.77 3.50
N LYS A 53 6.80 -9.58 3.12
CA LYS A 53 6.73 -8.37 3.95
C LYS A 53 5.66 -7.38 3.50
N ASN A 54 4.97 -7.64 2.39
CA ASN A 54 3.99 -6.73 1.78
C ASN A 54 4.58 -5.34 1.47
N VAL A 55 5.76 -5.30 0.89
CA VAL A 55 6.51 -4.06 0.66
C VAL A 55 7.05 -4.00 -0.77
N LEU A 56 6.94 -2.81 -1.37
CA LEU A 56 7.64 -2.41 -2.59
C LEU A 56 8.76 -1.43 -2.23
N LYS A 57 9.97 -1.75 -2.60
CA LYS A 57 11.11 -0.84 -2.47
C LYS A 57 11.45 -0.25 -3.82
N GLY A 58 11.16 1.05 -3.98
CA GLY A 58 11.57 1.84 -5.14
C GLY A 58 12.87 2.58 -4.91
N GLU A 59 13.28 3.36 -5.90
CA GLU A 59 14.51 4.17 -5.83
C GLU A 59 14.42 5.27 -4.76
N HIS A 60 13.26 5.90 -4.61
CA HIS A 60 13.06 7.05 -3.73
C HIS A 60 12.18 6.78 -2.52
N ALA A 61 11.43 5.69 -2.51
CA ALA A 61 10.47 5.41 -1.44
C ALA A 61 10.26 3.91 -1.23
N THR A 62 9.90 3.58 -0.01
CA THR A 62 9.42 2.25 0.38
C THR A 62 7.90 2.33 0.58
N ILE A 63 7.16 1.49 -0.12
CA ILE A 63 5.70 1.51 -0.15
C ILE A 63 5.18 0.24 0.53
N THR A 64 4.31 0.42 1.52
CA THR A 64 3.63 -0.70 2.18
C THR A 64 2.35 -1.05 1.41
N LEU A 65 2.19 -2.32 1.09
CA LEU A 65 1.00 -2.87 0.47
C LEU A 65 0.08 -3.52 1.51
N SER A 66 -1.22 -3.53 1.23
CA SER A 66 -2.12 -4.41 1.96
C SER A 66 -1.91 -5.87 1.53
N GLU A 67 -2.43 -6.80 2.32
CA GLU A 67 -2.37 -8.23 1.97
C GLU A 67 -3.02 -8.52 0.59
N ASN A 68 -4.18 -7.91 0.33
CA ASN A 68 -4.87 -8.08 -0.95
C ASN A 68 -4.11 -7.44 -2.12
N GLU A 69 -3.50 -6.28 -1.91
CA GLU A 69 -2.65 -5.63 -2.91
C GLU A 69 -1.40 -6.46 -3.22
N THR A 70 -0.80 -7.07 -2.21
CA THR A 70 0.33 -7.98 -2.38
C THR A 70 -0.05 -9.19 -3.22
N LYS A 71 -1.18 -9.85 -2.91
CA LYS A 71 -1.68 -10.99 -3.68
C LYS A 71 -1.98 -10.60 -5.13
N ALA A 72 -2.61 -9.45 -5.35
CA ALA A 72 -2.90 -8.96 -6.70
C ALA A 72 -1.62 -8.70 -7.50
N LEU A 73 -0.65 -8.01 -6.92
CA LEU A 73 0.62 -7.73 -7.58
C LEU A 73 1.42 -9.00 -7.88
N GLU A 74 1.39 -9.97 -6.98
CA GLU A 74 2.01 -11.28 -7.18
C GLU A 74 1.41 -12.03 -8.38
N ILE A 75 0.08 -12.03 -8.51
CA ILE A 75 -0.62 -12.62 -9.66
C ILE A 75 -0.23 -11.88 -10.95
N PHE A 76 -0.22 -10.56 -10.94
CA PHE A 76 0.18 -9.78 -12.11
C PHE A 76 1.65 -9.99 -12.49
N ALA A 77 2.55 -10.09 -11.53
CA ALA A 77 3.96 -10.35 -11.78
C ALA A 77 4.23 -11.72 -12.42
N GLN A 78 3.39 -12.71 -12.12
CA GLN A 78 3.44 -14.04 -12.73
C GLN A 78 2.84 -14.07 -14.15
N HIS A 79 2.05 -13.08 -14.53
CA HIS A 79 1.32 -13.02 -15.81
C HIS A 79 1.60 -11.71 -16.56
N ILE A 80 2.85 -11.27 -16.60
CA ILE A 80 3.25 -10.03 -17.30
C ILE A 80 2.87 -10.13 -18.78
N ASN A 81 2.27 -9.05 -19.31
CA ASN A 81 1.78 -8.95 -20.69
C ASN A 81 0.66 -9.94 -21.04
N GLN A 82 0.04 -10.54 -20.06
CA GLN A 82 -1.10 -11.45 -20.24
C GLN A 82 -2.35 -10.88 -19.58
N VAL A 83 -3.50 -11.19 -20.13
CA VAL A 83 -4.80 -10.82 -19.54
C VAL A 83 -5.06 -11.71 -18.34
N VAL A 84 -5.22 -11.11 -17.18
CA VAL A 84 -5.68 -11.78 -15.97
C VAL A 84 -7.18 -11.52 -15.83
N GLU A 85 -7.96 -12.57 -15.85
CA GLU A 85 -9.43 -12.47 -15.76
C GLU A 85 -9.84 -11.97 -14.38
N ARG A 86 -10.91 -11.14 -14.38
CA ARG A 86 -11.45 -10.56 -13.14
C ARG A 86 -11.87 -11.63 -12.13
N GLU A 87 -12.50 -12.71 -12.62
CA GLU A 87 -12.92 -13.84 -11.78
C GLU A 87 -11.74 -14.56 -11.13
N LYS A 88 -10.63 -14.70 -11.87
CA LYS A 88 -9.40 -15.26 -11.32
C LYS A 88 -8.85 -14.44 -10.17
N LEU A 89 -8.81 -13.11 -10.31
CA LEU A 89 -8.38 -12.20 -9.25
C LEU A 89 -9.30 -12.32 -8.03
N MET A 90 -10.62 -12.33 -8.24
CA MET A 90 -11.60 -12.49 -7.18
C MET A 90 -11.39 -13.80 -6.42
N LYS A 91 -11.24 -14.90 -7.13
CA LYS A 91 -11.12 -16.24 -6.57
C LYS A 91 -9.80 -16.40 -5.78
N GLU A 92 -8.68 -15.96 -6.33
CA GLU A 92 -7.37 -16.16 -5.71
C GLU A 92 -7.11 -15.20 -4.53
N ILE A 93 -7.64 -13.98 -4.58
CA ILE A 93 -7.40 -12.97 -3.55
C ILE A 93 -8.32 -13.16 -2.33
N TRP A 94 -9.58 -13.51 -2.54
CA TRP A 94 -10.59 -13.59 -1.47
C TRP A 94 -11.09 -15.00 -1.15
N ALA A 95 -10.60 -16.03 -1.83
CA ALA A 95 -11.06 -17.41 -1.62
C ALA A 95 -10.96 -17.88 -0.16
N ASP A 96 -9.89 -17.49 0.52
CA ASP A 96 -9.60 -17.90 1.90
C ASP A 96 -10.50 -17.21 2.94
N LYS A 97 -11.22 -16.16 2.55
CA LYS A 97 -12.01 -15.32 3.47
C LYS A 97 -13.48 -15.71 3.53
N GLY A 98 -13.93 -16.67 2.71
CA GLY A 98 -15.33 -17.14 2.68
C GLY A 98 -16.36 -16.05 2.37
N LEU A 99 -15.92 -14.91 1.84
CA LEU A 99 -16.76 -13.76 1.55
C LEU A 99 -17.26 -13.80 0.12
N VAL A 100 -18.54 -13.48 -0.07
CA VAL A 100 -19.06 -13.19 -1.39
C VAL A 100 -18.48 -11.84 -1.84
N VAL A 101 -17.56 -11.89 -2.79
CA VAL A 101 -16.86 -10.71 -3.29
C VAL A 101 -17.53 -10.28 -4.59
N ILE A 102 -17.94 -9.03 -4.65
CA ILE A 102 -18.45 -8.41 -5.88
C ILE A 102 -17.29 -7.91 -6.74
N SER A 103 -17.47 -7.94 -8.05
CA SER A 103 -16.44 -7.55 -9.03
C SER A 103 -15.90 -6.13 -8.83
N ARG A 104 -16.70 -5.23 -8.25
CA ARG A 104 -16.29 -3.87 -7.89
C ARG A 104 -15.09 -3.83 -6.93
N ASN A 105 -14.95 -4.82 -6.06
CA ASN A 105 -13.81 -4.89 -5.14
C ASN A 105 -12.48 -5.07 -5.88
N VAL A 106 -12.51 -5.77 -7.00
CA VAL A 106 -11.33 -5.90 -7.88
C VAL A 106 -10.95 -4.55 -8.46
N ASP A 107 -11.92 -3.77 -8.94
CA ASP A 107 -11.68 -2.46 -9.54
C ASP A 107 -11.10 -1.47 -8.52
N VAL A 108 -11.61 -1.48 -7.31
CA VAL A 108 -11.09 -0.67 -6.19
C VAL A 108 -9.66 -1.07 -5.83
N LEU A 109 -9.39 -2.37 -5.77
CA LEU A 109 -8.06 -2.89 -5.47
C LEU A 109 -7.04 -2.50 -6.54
N VAL A 110 -7.40 -2.65 -7.81
CA VAL A 110 -6.55 -2.26 -8.96
C VAL A 110 -6.30 -0.75 -8.96
N SER A 111 -7.30 0.05 -8.65
CA SER A 111 -7.15 1.51 -8.55
C SER A 111 -6.16 1.91 -7.45
N LYS A 112 -6.23 1.27 -6.28
CA LYS A 112 -5.27 1.49 -5.19
C LYS A 112 -3.86 1.06 -5.57
N LEU A 113 -3.73 -0.06 -6.23
CA LEU A 113 -2.44 -0.58 -6.67
C LEU A 113 -1.80 0.34 -7.73
N ARG A 114 -2.58 0.84 -8.69
CA ARG A 114 -2.11 1.83 -9.68
C ARG A 114 -1.52 3.07 -9.02
N LYS A 115 -2.16 3.60 -7.99
CA LYS A 115 -1.67 4.78 -7.25
C LYS A 115 -0.32 4.52 -6.60
N LYS A 116 -0.09 3.33 -6.09
CA LYS A 116 1.16 2.95 -5.43
C LYS A 116 2.30 2.69 -6.42
N LEU A 117 1.99 2.37 -7.67
CA LEU A 117 2.96 2.09 -8.73
C LEU A 117 3.29 3.31 -9.60
N THR A 118 2.76 4.49 -9.31
CA THR A 118 2.91 5.70 -10.14
C THR A 118 4.34 6.20 -10.26
N ASP A 119 5.24 5.88 -9.34
CA ASP A 119 6.63 6.33 -9.39
C ASP A 119 7.43 5.68 -10.53
N ASP A 120 6.96 4.57 -11.07
CA ASP A 120 7.53 3.91 -12.23
C ASP A 120 6.58 3.99 -13.42
N ASN A 121 6.91 4.84 -14.37
CA ASN A 121 6.11 5.05 -15.59
C ASN A 121 6.14 3.86 -16.55
N SER A 122 7.08 2.94 -16.39
CA SER A 122 7.17 1.73 -17.23
C SER A 122 6.10 0.69 -16.89
N ILE A 123 5.48 0.80 -15.71
CA ILE A 123 4.46 -0.12 -15.23
C ILE A 123 3.07 0.43 -15.52
N LYS A 124 2.25 -0.39 -16.17
CA LYS A 124 0.85 -0.06 -16.46
C LYS A 124 -0.07 -1.24 -16.16
N ILE A 125 -1.21 -0.97 -15.55
CA ILE A 125 -2.31 -1.93 -15.41
C ILE A 125 -3.45 -1.44 -16.29
N ILE A 126 -3.70 -2.15 -17.37
CA ILE A 126 -4.67 -1.79 -18.40
C ILE A 126 -5.95 -2.58 -18.19
N ASN A 127 -7.09 -1.91 -18.23
CA ASN A 127 -8.40 -2.56 -18.25
C ASN A 127 -8.64 -3.18 -19.65
N VAL A 128 -8.94 -4.46 -19.67
CA VAL A 128 -9.40 -5.15 -20.88
C VAL A 128 -10.91 -5.36 -20.77
N PRO A 129 -11.72 -4.60 -21.54
CA PRO A 129 -13.18 -4.63 -21.42
C PRO A 129 -13.77 -6.04 -21.54
N GLY A 130 -14.65 -6.39 -20.60
CA GLY A 130 -15.34 -7.68 -20.56
C GLY A 130 -14.48 -8.88 -20.15
N ARG A 131 -13.20 -8.69 -19.86
CA ARG A 131 -12.28 -9.77 -19.46
C ARG A 131 -11.60 -9.55 -18.12
N GLY A 132 -10.83 -8.51 -17.97
CA GLY A 132 -10.09 -8.26 -16.76
C GLY A 132 -9.02 -7.20 -16.92
N TYR A 133 -7.82 -7.48 -16.45
CA TYR A 133 -6.71 -6.54 -16.44
C TYR A 133 -5.44 -7.15 -17.04
N LYS A 134 -4.64 -6.31 -17.65
CA LYS A 134 -3.33 -6.65 -18.20
C LYS A 134 -2.25 -5.82 -17.54
N PHE A 135 -1.30 -6.49 -16.95
CA PHE A 135 -0.14 -5.87 -16.32
C PHE A 135 1.02 -5.80 -17.33
N ILE A 136 1.47 -4.59 -17.62
CA ILE A 136 2.50 -4.34 -18.64
C ILE A 136 3.69 -3.67 -17.99
N ILE A 137 4.87 -4.16 -18.31
CA ILE A 137 6.16 -3.51 -18.00
C ILE A 137 6.84 -3.21 -19.34
N GLU A 138 7.03 -1.93 -19.62
CA GLU A 138 7.72 -1.44 -20.82
C GLU A 138 9.22 -1.34 -20.60
#